data_2475782712eb799d5aa468fbe7ba6798
#
_entry.id   2475782712eb799d5aa468fbe7ba6798
#
_cell.length_a   1.000
_cell.length_b   1.000
_cell.length_c   1.000
_cell.angle_alpha   90.00
_cell.angle_beta   90.00
_cell.angle_gamma   90.00
#
_symmetry.space_group_name_H-M   'P 1'
#
loop_
_entity.id
_entity.type
_entity.pdbx_description
1 polymer ?
#
loop_
_entity_poly.entity_id
_entity_poly.type
_entity_poly.pdbx_seq_one_letter_code
_entity_poly.pdbx_strand_id
1 'polypeptide(L)'
;GKTHAFGAVKETLMPLPDSIPEAHRSRNNQLILHALSQIDGLIQKAIARYGKERVAVVTGTSTSGADENIPLFQHVVQGGEWTDVPFKQLQHTMASPSEFIAQVYGLDGLRYTVSTACTSGARALISAARLLRAGLCDVVICGGADTLSPLTINGFASLEVLSDSIAKPFSSNRNGINIGEAAAFFVMTRDADFDGEMQLLGYGASSDAYHMSSPRPDGLGAAQSFQAALDKAGLKAEDIGWINLHGTGTQHNDSMESRAVAEVFGSHTLCTSTKPSTGHTLGAAGAIEAAFAWLM
;
A
#
# COMPACT_ATOMS: atom_id res chain seq x y z
N GLY A 1 -1.81 -31.00 2.10
CA GLY A 1 -1.17 -29.67 2.06
C GLY A 1 -1.68 -28.82 3.23
N LYS A 2 -0.95 -27.77 3.60
CA LYS A 2 -1.42 -26.83 4.62
C LYS A 2 -2.50 -25.94 4.00
N THR A 3 -3.53 -25.59 4.79
CA THR A 3 -4.57 -24.64 4.40
C THR A 3 -4.19 -23.29 4.99
N HIS A 4 -4.32 -22.21 4.21
CA HIS A 4 -4.06 -20.85 4.66
C HIS A 4 -5.28 -19.97 4.40
N ALA A 5 -5.52 -18.99 5.26
CA ALA A 5 -6.52 -17.96 5.04
C ALA A 5 -5.90 -16.78 4.26
N PHE A 6 -6.68 -16.20 3.36
CA PHE A 6 -6.30 -15.04 2.56
C PHE A 6 -7.37 -13.97 2.60
N GLY A 7 -6.95 -12.70 2.58
CA GLY A 7 -7.85 -11.56 2.44
C GLY A 7 -8.11 -11.25 0.97
N ALA A 8 -9.24 -11.68 0.43
CA ALA A 8 -9.60 -11.46 -0.96
C ALA A 8 -10.73 -10.43 -1.08
N VAL A 9 -10.66 -9.58 -2.09
CA VAL A 9 -11.77 -8.71 -2.50
C VAL A 9 -12.88 -9.59 -3.07
N LYS A 10 -14.03 -9.57 -2.39
CA LYS A 10 -15.19 -10.43 -2.73
C LYS A 10 -16.12 -9.82 -3.78
N GLU A 11 -16.06 -8.50 -3.94
CA GLU A 11 -16.87 -7.79 -4.91
C GLU A 11 -16.42 -8.07 -6.34
N THR A 12 -17.38 -8.08 -7.26
CA THR A 12 -17.08 -8.13 -8.69
C THR A 12 -16.46 -6.80 -9.10
N LEU A 13 -15.19 -6.83 -9.47
CA LEU A 13 -14.49 -5.63 -9.91
C LEU A 13 -15.07 -5.10 -11.22
N MET A 14 -15.10 -3.78 -11.37
CA MET A 14 -15.44 -3.14 -12.64
C MET A 14 -14.51 -3.65 -13.74
N PRO A 15 -15.05 -4.02 -14.92
CA PRO A 15 -14.20 -4.36 -16.06
C PRO A 15 -13.41 -3.13 -16.51
N LEU A 16 -12.17 -3.35 -16.95
CA LEU A 16 -11.41 -2.28 -17.59
C LEU A 16 -12.09 -1.91 -18.90
N PRO A 17 -12.34 -0.60 -19.18
CA PRO A 17 -12.92 -0.16 -20.45
C PRO A 17 -12.13 -0.65 -21.66
N ASP A 18 -12.79 -0.86 -22.80
CA ASP A 18 -12.13 -1.31 -24.03
C ASP A 18 -11.11 -0.31 -24.57
N SER A 19 -11.27 0.97 -24.23
CA SER A 19 -10.34 2.04 -24.56
C SER A 19 -8.99 1.95 -23.83
N ILE A 20 -8.90 1.14 -22.75
CA ILE A 20 -7.64 0.96 -22.03
C ILE A 20 -6.71 0.05 -22.82
N PRO A 21 -5.48 0.52 -23.14
CA PRO A 21 -4.50 -0.28 -23.87
C PRO A 21 -4.16 -1.59 -23.16
N GLU A 22 -3.82 -2.63 -23.93
CA GLU A 22 -3.41 -3.93 -23.39
C GLU A 22 -2.25 -3.78 -22.37
N ALA A 23 -1.36 -2.83 -22.57
CA ALA A 23 -0.25 -2.51 -21.69
C ALA A 23 -0.67 -2.19 -20.24
N HIS A 24 -1.90 -1.78 -20.02
CA HIS A 24 -2.45 -1.41 -18.71
C HIS A 24 -3.48 -2.42 -18.19
N ARG A 25 -3.73 -3.52 -18.92
CA ARG A 25 -4.70 -4.53 -18.52
C ARG A 25 -4.08 -5.51 -17.53
N SER A 26 -4.34 -5.29 -16.25
CA SER A 26 -3.96 -6.20 -15.16
C SER A 26 -5.03 -6.20 -14.07
N ARG A 27 -5.08 -7.26 -13.27
CA ARG A 27 -5.95 -7.30 -12.08
C ARG A 27 -5.61 -6.18 -11.10
N ASN A 28 -4.33 -5.83 -10.96
CA ASN A 28 -3.91 -4.74 -10.09
C ASN A 28 -4.53 -3.41 -10.53
N ASN A 29 -4.46 -3.08 -11.83
CA ASN A 29 -5.07 -1.88 -12.38
C ASN A 29 -6.60 -1.92 -12.34
N GLN A 30 -7.20 -3.10 -12.40
CA GLN A 30 -8.65 -3.28 -12.22
C GLN A 30 -9.09 -2.95 -10.79
N LEU A 31 -8.33 -3.38 -9.75
CA LEU A 31 -8.54 -2.99 -8.37
C LEU A 31 -8.42 -1.47 -8.17
N ILE A 32 -7.40 -0.87 -8.80
CA ILE A 32 -7.18 0.58 -8.79
C ILE A 32 -8.39 1.31 -9.37
N LEU A 33 -8.86 0.92 -10.56
CA LEU A 33 -10.01 1.55 -11.19
C LEU A 33 -11.26 1.47 -10.31
N HIS A 34 -11.50 0.30 -9.71
CA HIS A 34 -12.63 0.09 -8.82
C HIS A 34 -12.57 1.01 -7.57
N ALA A 35 -11.39 1.17 -6.98
CA ALA A 35 -11.20 2.09 -5.85
C ALA A 35 -11.37 3.56 -6.26
N LEU A 36 -10.79 3.97 -7.39
CA LEU A 36 -10.87 5.35 -7.90
C LEU A 36 -12.29 5.74 -8.31
N SER A 37 -13.11 4.80 -8.79
CA SER A 37 -14.50 5.07 -9.17
C SER A 37 -15.33 5.60 -8.01
N GLN A 38 -14.98 5.29 -6.77
CA GLN A 38 -15.66 5.76 -5.56
C GLN A 38 -15.38 7.24 -5.26
N ILE A 39 -14.26 7.76 -5.78
CA ILE A 39 -13.83 9.16 -5.60
C ILE A 39 -13.71 9.90 -6.94
N ASP A 40 -14.30 9.36 -8.01
CA ASP A 40 -14.21 9.92 -9.37
C ASP A 40 -14.65 11.39 -9.43
N GLY A 41 -15.78 11.72 -8.81
CA GLY A 41 -16.29 13.09 -8.76
C GLY A 41 -15.30 14.07 -8.14
N LEU A 42 -14.56 13.64 -7.11
CA LEU A 42 -13.53 14.46 -6.47
C LEU A 42 -12.30 14.64 -7.38
N ILE A 43 -11.91 13.59 -8.09
CA ILE A 43 -10.81 13.65 -9.07
C ILE A 43 -11.17 14.59 -10.22
N GLN A 44 -12.37 14.49 -10.79
CA GLN A 44 -12.84 15.39 -11.85
C GLN A 44 -12.90 16.85 -11.39
N LYS A 45 -13.36 17.09 -10.16
CA LYS A 45 -13.35 18.43 -9.55
C LYS A 45 -11.93 18.98 -9.42
N ALA A 46 -10.96 18.15 -9.03
CA ALA A 46 -9.55 18.53 -8.94
C ALA A 46 -8.98 18.91 -10.33
N ILE A 47 -9.23 18.07 -11.33
CA ILE A 47 -8.79 18.33 -12.71
C ILE A 47 -9.40 19.64 -13.25
N ALA A 48 -10.70 19.86 -13.04
CA ALA A 48 -11.37 21.07 -13.49
C ALA A 48 -10.83 22.33 -12.81
N ARG A 49 -10.43 22.25 -11.54
CA ARG A 49 -9.93 23.40 -10.77
C ARG A 49 -8.47 23.74 -11.05
N TYR A 50 -7.62 22.75 -11.23
CA TYR A 50 -6.16 22.96 -11.28
C TYR A 50 -5.52 22.66 -12.63
N GLY A 51 -6.23 22.01 -13.56
CA GLY A 51 -5.68 21.55 -14.83
C GLY A 51 -4.96 20.21 -14.72
N LYS A 52 -4.88 19.51 -15.85
CA LYS A 52 -4.34 18.15 -15.93
C LYS A 52 -2.84 18.06 -15.62
N GLU A 53 -2.11 19.12 -15.91
CA GLU A 53 -0.66 19.26 -15.67
C GLU A 53 -0.32 19.50 -14.18
N ARG A 54 -1.31 19.95 -13.39
CA ARG A 54 -1.13 20.25 -11.96
C ARG A 54 -1.65 19.14 -11.05
N VAL A 55 -2.24 18.08 -11.60
CA VAL A 55 -2.65 16.88 -10.88
C VAL A 55 -1.60 15.80 -11.06
N ALA A 56 -0.90 15.46 -9.97
CA ALA A 56 0.12 14.43 -9.95
C ALA A 56 -0.46 13.07 -9.51
N VAL A 57 0.25 11.99 -9.79
CA VAL A 57 -0.09 10.62 -9.37
C VAL A 57 1.08 9.98 -8.65
N VAL A 58 0.87 9.47 -7.45
CA VAL A 58 1.86 8.69 -6.70
C VAL A 58 1.22 7.42 -6.16
N THR A 59 1.64 6.27 -6.66
CA THR A 59 1.11 4.97 -6.23
C THR A 59 2.14 4.16 -5.44
N GLY A 60 1.67 3.28 -4.58
CA GLY A 60 2.48 2.26 -3.90
C GLY A 60 2.08 0.87 -4.35
N THR A 61 3.05 0.01 -4.68
CA THR A 61 2.81 -1.40 -5.01
C THR A 61 4.05 -2.24 -4.72
N SER A 62 3.86 -3.52 -4.43
CA SER A 62 4.96 -4.48 -4.27
C SER A 62 5.21 -5.28 -5.53
N THR A 63 4.17 -5.59 -6.29
CA THR A 63 4.21 -6.52 -7.42
C THR A 63 3.69 -5.94 -8.74
N SER A 64 2.97 -4.81 -8.69
CA SER A 64 2.31 -4.27 -9.88
C SER A 64 1.43 -5.34 -10.58
N GLY A 65 1.51 -5.46 -11.88
CA GLY A 65 0.83 -6.49 -12.69
C GLY A 65 1.72 -7.69 -13.05
N ALA A 66 2.68 -8.08 -12.19
CA ALA A 66 3.59 -9.19 -12.44
C ALA A 66 2.86 -10.51 -12.75
N ASP A 67 1.69 -10.72 -12.15
CA ASP A 67 0.88 -11.92 -12.32
C ASP A 67 0.38 -12.14 -13.75
N GLU A 68 0.33 -11.08 -14.56
CA GLU A 68 -0.05 -11.19 -15.95
C GLU A 68 0.94 -12.03 -16.78
N ASN A 69 2.14 -12.31 -16.24
CA ASN A 69 3.15 -13.20 -16.82
C ASN A 69 3.12 -14.64 -16.28
N ILE A 70 2.22 -14.98 -15.37
CA ILE A 70 2.08 -16.35 -14.87
C ILE A 70 1.87 -17.37 -15.99
N PRO A 71 1.03 -17.11 -17.02
CA PRO A 71 0.86 -18.05 -18.13
C PRO A 71 2.18 -18.37 -18.85
N LEU A 72 3.04 -17.38 -19.06
CA LEU A 72 4.38 -17.59 -19.66
C LEU A 72 5.23 -18.49 -18.75
N PHE A 73 5.31 -18.17 -17.47
CA PHE A 73 6.13 -18.97 -16.54
C PHE A 73 5.63 -20.40 -16.41
N GLN A 74 4.31 -20.62 -16.39
CA GLN A 74 3.73 -21.96 -16.38
C GLN A 74 4.04 -22.72 -17.66
N HIS A 75 3.98 -22.08 -18.82
CA HIS A 75 4.31 -22.68 -20.11
C HIS A 75 5.77 -23.16 -20.13
N VAL A 76 6.70 -22.31 -19.70
CA VAL A 76 8.14 -22.67 -19.66
C VAL A 76 8.43 -23.80 -18.66
N VAL A 77 7.80 -23.79 -17.49
CA VAL A 77 7.94 -24.88 -16.49
C VAL A 77 7.43 -26.22 -17.03
N GLN A 78 6.45 -26.20 -17.94
CA GLN A 78 5.93 -27.38 -18.63
C GLN A 78 6.78 -27.82 -19.84
N GLY A 79 7.91 -27.17 -20.09
CA GLY A 79 8.84 -27.49 -21.17
C GLY A 79 8.65 -26.72 -22.46
N GLY A 80 7.83 -25.67 -22.45
CA GLY A 80 7.69 -24.73 -23.58
C GLY A 80 8.81 -23.72 -23.65
N GLU A 81 8.91 -23.02 -24.79
CA GLU A 81 9.94 -22.02 -25.02
C GLU A 81 9.49 -20.63 -24.53
N TRP A 82 10.46 -19.79 -24.11
CA TRP A 82 10.20 -18.41 -23.67
C TRP A 82 9.55 -17.52 -24.75
N THR A 83 9.72 -17.88 -26.00
CA THR A 83 9.19 -17.14 -27.16
C THR A 83 7.76 -17.50 -27.53
N ASP A 84 7.20 -18.57 -26.98
CA ASP A 84 5.86 -19.07 -27.35
C ASP A 84 4.74 -18.20 -26.76
N VAL A 85 4.99 -17.58 -25.62
CA VAL A 85 4.04 -16.69 -24.93
C VAL A 85 4.69 -15.32 -24.73
N PRO A 86 4.06 -14.22 -25.18
CA PRO A 86 4.67 -12.90 -25.07
C PRO A 86 4.81 -12.46 -23.60
N PHE A 87 5.98 -11.96 -23.24
CA PHE A 87 6.22 -11.33 -21.94
C PHE A 87 5.51 -9.97 -21.89
N LYS A 88 4.64 -9.80 -20.91
CA LYS A 88 3.86 -8.56 -20.70
C LYS A 88 4.66 -7.56 -19.89
N GLN A 89 5.66 -6.95 -20.52
CA GLN A 89 6.63 -6.07 -19.84
C GLN A 89 5.98 -4.85 -19.21
N LEU A 90 5.05 -4.19 -19.90
CA LEU A 90 4.46 -2.94 -19.42
C LEU A 90 3.54 -3.17 -18.22
N GLN A 91 2.80 -4.27 -18.17
CA GLN A 91 2.03 -4.66 -16.99
C GLN A 91 2.95 -5.01 -15.81
N HIS A 92 4.11 -5.60 -16.08
CA HIS A 92 5.08 -6.03 -15.07
C HIS A 92 5.84 -4.86 -14.42
N THR A 93 6.02 -3.75 -15.12
CA THR A 93 6.80 -2.63 -14.58
C THR A 93 6.14 -2.01 -13.34
N MET A 94 6.95 -1.59 -12.37
CA MET A 94 6.44 -0.92 -11.17
C MET A 94 5.73 0.39 -11.50
N ALA A 95 6.04 1.05 -12.60
CA ALA A 95 5.38 2.28 -13.05
C ALA A 95 3.94 2.06 -13.56
N SER A 96 3.55 0.82 -13.91
CA SER A 96 2.26 0.51 -14.51
C SER A 96 1.05 1.13 -13.77
N PRO A 97 0.94 1.06 -12.43
CA PRO A 97 -0.19 1.64 -11.71
C PRO A 97 -0.31 3.17 -11.88
N SER A 98 0.78 3.91 -11.78
CA SER A 98 0.75 5.37 -11.92
C SER A 98 0.50 5.81 -13.37
N GLU A 99 1.07 5.11 -14.35
CA GLU A 99 0.80 5.35 -15.76
C GLU A 99 -0.66 5.04 -16.11
N PHE A 100 -1.21 3.95 -15.58
CA PHE A 100 -2.62 3.59 -15.76
C PHE A 100 -3.57 4.69 -15.26
N ILE A 101 -3.36 5.20 -14.05
CA ILE A 101 -4.19 6.29 -13.50
C ILE A 101 -4.09 7.53 -14.38
N ALA A 102 -2.89 7.92 -14.78
CA ALA A 102 -2.70 9.05 -15.69
C ALA A 102 -3.41 8.85 -17.03
N GLN A 103 -3.37 7.65 -17.59
CA GLN A 103 -4.08 7.29 -18.82
C GLN A 103 -5.60 7.39 -18.66
N VAL A 104 -6.16 6.87 -17.56
CA VAL A 104 -7.61 6.90 -17.28
C VAL A 104 -8.14 8.33 -17.23
N TYR A 105 -7.42 9.24 -16.57
CA TYR A 105 -7.84 10.61 -16.35
C TYR A 105 -7.25 11.62 -17.35
N GLY A 106 -6.40 11.16 -18.27
CA GLY A 106 -5.72 12.00 -19.24
C GLY A 106 -4.82 13.05 -18.57
N LEU A 107 -4.08 12.67 -17.53
CA LEU A 107 -3.22 13.56 -16.74
C LEU A 107 -1.86 13.73 -17.40
N ASP A 108 -1.35 14.95 -17.39
CA ASP A 108 -0.03 15.31 -17.90
C ASP A 108 0.97 15.67 -16.79
N GLY A 109 0.51 15.67 -15.52
CA GLY A 109 1.31 15.96 -14.35
C GLY A 109 2.34 14.90 -14.00
N LEU A 110 3.11 15.16 -12.95
CA LEU A 110 4.11 14.22 -12.41
C LEU A 110 3.44 12.91 -12.01
N ARG A 111 4.06 11.79 -12.40
CA ARG A 111 3.56 10.46 -12.02
C ARG A 111 4.69 9.49 -11.80
N TYR A 112 4.60 8.73 -10.73
CA TYR A 112 5.55 7.66 -10.42
C TYR A 112 5.00 6.70 -9.37
N THR A 113 5.65 5.56 -9.26
CA THR A 113 5.30 4.53 -8.28
C THR A 113 6.43 4.34 -7.28
N VAL A 114 6.06 4.16 -6.02
CA VAL A 114 6.95 3.80 -4.91
C VAL A 114 6.83 2.31 -4.68
N SER A 115 7.95 1.60 -4.70
CA SER A 115 8.02 0.17 -4.36
C SER A 115 9.04 -0.03 -3.25
N THR A 116 8.54 -0.10 -2.02
CA THR A 116 9.31 -0.30 -0.79
C THR A 116 8.65 -1.38 0.08
N ALA A 117 8.25 -2.47 -0.57
CA ALA A 117 7.52 -3.59 0.04
C ALA A 117 6.26 -3.10 0.80
N CYS A 118 6.04 -3.58 2.02
CA CYS A 118 4.84 -3.30 2.81
C CYS A 118 4.65 -1.81 3.18
N THR A 119 5.68 -0.99 3.03
CA THR A 119 5.61 0.46 3.30
C THR A 119 5.22 1.29 2.07
N SER A 120 5.05 0.68 0.90
CA SER A 120 4.84 1.39 -0.38
C SER A 120 3.67 2.37 -0.34
N GLY A 121 2.50 1.95 0.15
CA GLY A 121 1.30 2.79 0.24
C GLY A 121 1.50 3.99 1.16
N ALA A 122 2.03 3.78 2.37
CA ALA A 122 2.34 4.88 3.29
C ALA A 122 3.38 5.84 2.70
N ARG A 123 4.42 5.32 2.04
CA ARG A 123 5.42 6.15 1.38
C ARG A 123 4.89 6.90 0.17
N ALA A 124 3.88 6.38 -0.53
CA ALA A 124 3.18 7.12 -1.56
C ALA A 124 2.47 8.35 -0.99
N LEU A 125 1.81 8.23 0.16
CA LEU A 125 1.20 9.38 0.87
C LEU A 125 2.28 10.40 1.31
N ILE A 126 3.40 9.94 1.84
CA ILE A 126 4.54 10.81 2.21
C ILE A 126 5.08 11.54 0.98
N SER A 127 5.23 10.83 -0.13
CA SER A 127 5.73 11.41 -1.38
C SER A 127 4.76 12.46 -1.93
N ALA A 128 3.45 12.20 -1.89
CA ALA A 128 2.41 13.16 -2.26
C ALA A 128 2.51 14.45 -1.44
N ALA A 129 2.61 14.34 -0.11
CA ALA A 129 2.79 15.49 0.77
C ALA A 129 4.06 16.29 0.47
N ARG A 130 5.15 15.63 0.07
CA ARG A 130 6.40 16.29 -0.32
C ARG A 130 6.26 17.05 -1.63
N LEU A 131 5.61 16.47 -2.65
CA LEU A 131 5.35 17.14 -3.93
C LEU A 131 4.53 18.42 -3.73
N LEU A 132 3.45 18.33 -2.95
CA LEU A 132 2.59 19.48 -2.61
C LEU A 132 3.35 20.57 -1.85
N ARG A 133 4.17 20.19 -0.86
CA ARG A 133 4.99 21.16 -0.11
C ARG A 133 6.06 21.84 -0.98
N ALA A 134 6.59 21.12 -1.97
CA ALA A 134 7.54 21.67 -2.94
C ALA A 134 6.89 22.53 -4.04
N GLY A 135 5.54 22.62 -4.09
CA GLY A 135 4.81 23.37 -5.12
C GLY A 135 4.91 22.77 -6.52
N LEU A 136 5.30 21.48 -6.62
CA LEU A 136 5.44 20.81 -7.91
C LEU A 136 4.09 20.43 -8.55
N CYS A 137 3.05 20.35 -7.75
CA CYS A 137 1.67 20.11 -8.15
C CYS A 137 0.72 20.75 -7.14
N ASP A 138 -0.57 20.85 -7.46
CA ASP A 138 -1.59 21.37 -6.56
C ASP A 138 -2.46 20.28 -5.95
N VAL A 139 -2.56 19.15 -6.65
CA VAL A 139 -3.27 17.96 -6.20
C VAL A 139 -2.46 16.71 -6.51
N VAL A 140 -2.55 15.70 -5.66
CA VAL A 140 -1.99 14.37 -5.90
C VAL A 140 -3.05 13.31 -5.69
N ILE A 141 -3.28 12.47 -6.70
CA ILE A 141 -3.96 11.18 -6.53
C ILE A 141 -2.92 10.22 -5.98
N CYS A 142 -3.08 9.77 -4.74
CA CYS A 142 -2.08 8.95 -4.07
C CYS A 142 -2.71 7.79 -3.30
N GLY A 143 -1.98 6.70 -3.17
CA GLY A 143 -2.47 5.50 -2.49
C GLY A 143 -1.64 4.29 -2.83
N GLY A 144 -2.23 3.11 -2.71
CA GLY A 144 -1.55 1.85 -3.02
C GLY A 144 -2.50 0.74 -3.41
N ALA A 145 -1.98 -0.21 -4.17
CA ALA A 145 -2.70 -1.41 -4.59
C ALA A 145 -1.75 -2.59 -4.74
N ASP A 146 -2.18 -3.75 -4.27
CA ASP A 146 -1.55 -5.04 -4.56
C ASP A 146 -2.61 -6.14 -4.61
N THR A 147 -2.36 -7.14 -5.42
CA THR A 147 -3.22 -8.32 -5.62
C THR A 147 -2.73 -9.52 -4.83
N LEU A 148 -3.59 -10.51 -4.64
CA LEU A 148 -3.21 -11.84 -4.17
C LEU A 148 -2.38 -12.54 -5.24
N SER A 149 -1.07 -12.36 -5.18
CA SER A 149 -0.11 -12.88 -6.14
C SER A 149 0.45 -14.23 -5.69
N PRO A 150 0.45 -15.26 -6.55
CA PRO A 150 1.21 -16.49 -6.30
C PRO A 150 2.69 -16.24 -6.00
N LEU A 151 3.30 -15.20 -6.56
CA LEU A 151 4.67 -14.82 -6.30
C LEU A 151 4.88 -14.49 -4.81
N THR A 152 4.05 -13.61 -4.26
CA THR A 152 4.15 -13.21 -2.85
C THR A 152 3.70 -14.31 -1.90
N ILE A 153 2.63 -15.04 -2.23
CA ILE A 153 2.15 -16.17 -1.42
C ILE A 153 3.25 -17.23 -1.29
N ASN A 154 3.85 -17.67 -2.40
CA ASN A 154 4.91 -18.66 -2.39
C ASN A 154 6.19 -18.13 -1.74
N GLY A 155 6.52 -16.85 -1.94
CA GLY A 155 7.64 -16.20 -1.27
C GLY A 155 7.50 -16.24 0.25
N PHE A 156 6.36 -15.82 0.81
CA PHE A 156 6.09 -15.88 2.24
C PHE A 156 5.94 -17.32 2.77
N ALA A 157 5.40 -18.24 1.96
CA ALA A 157 5.36 -19.66 2.31
C ALA A 157 6.76 -20.26 2.46
N SER A 158 7.71 -19.88 1.59
CA SER A 158 9.10 -20.35 1.66
C SER A 158 9.86 -19.83 2.89
N LEU A 159 9.40 -18.70 3.46
CA LEU A 159 9.92 -18.16 4.72
C LEU A 159 9.25 -18.78 5.95
N GLU A 160 8.30 -19.70 5.76
CA GLU A 160 7.54 -20.37 6.83
C GLU A 160 6.80 -19.42 7.78
N VAL A 161 6.38 -18.25 7.27
CA VAL A 161 5.72 -17.21 8.07
C VAL A 161 4.20 -17.11 7.84
N LEU A 162 3.64 -17.94 6.95
CA LEU A 162 2.19 -17.98 6.75
C LEU A 162 1.48 -18.69 7.90
N SER A 163 0.42 -18.04 8.41
CA SER A 163 -0.46 -18.67 9.40
C SER A 163 -1.34 -19.75 8.74
N ASP A 164 -1.64 -20.80 9.46
CA ASP A 164 -2.60 -21.86 9.11
C ASP A 164 -4.05 -21.51 9.50
N SER A 165 -4.24 -20.38 10.16
CA SER A 165 -5.52 -19.86 10.64
C SER A 165 -5.60 -18.35 10.43
N ILE A 166 -6.64 -17.67 10.89
CA ILE A 166 -6.68 -16.23 10.92
C ILE A 166 -5.56 -15.71 11.83
N ALA A 167 -4.76 -14.79 11.31
CA ALA A 167 -3.66 -14.17 12.03
C ALA A 167 -4.13 -13.54 13.35
N LYS A 168 -3.31 -13.64 14.39
CA LYS A 168 -3.60 -13.16 15.73
C LYS A 168 -2.50 -12.21 16.21
N PRO A 169 -2.39 -11.00 15.64
CA PRO A 169 -1.35 -10.06 16.00
C PRO A 169 -1.27 -9.85 17.51
N PHE A 170 -0.05 -9.78 18.03
CA PHE A 170 0.30 -9.58 19.44
C PHE A 170 -0.17 -10.65 20.42
N SER A 171 -0.86 -11.69 19.95
CA SER A 171 -1.27 -12.80 20.82
C SER A 171 -0.10 -13.69 21.21
N SER A 172 -0.18 -14.34 22.38
CA SER A 172 0.80 -15.33 22.82
C SER A 172 0.86 -16.56 21.91
N ASN A 173 -0.24 -16.89 21.24
CA ASN A 173 -0.36 -18.02 20.31
C ASN A 173 -0.36 -17.57 18.83
N ARG A 174 0.20 -16.38 18.50
CA ARG A 174 0.38 -15.95 17.13
C ARG A 174 1.34 -16.87 16.39
N ASN A 175 1.04 -17.19 15.15
CA ASN A 175 1.78 -18.19 14.37
C ASN A 175 2.09 -17.76 12.94
N GLY A 176 1.89 -16.47 12.61
CA GLY A 176 2.24 -15.97 11.30
C GLY A 176 1.21 -15.01 10.71
N ILE A 177 1.38 -14.74 9.44
CA ILE A 177 0.71 -13.74 8.63
C ILE A 177 -0.30 -14.39 7.68
N ASN A 178 -1.41 -13.71 7.37
CA ASN A 178 -2.23 -14.00 6.20
C ASN A 178 -1.98 -12.93 5.14
N ILE A 179 -1.84 -13.32 3.88
CA ILE A 179 -1.71 -12.38 2.77
C ILE A 179 -3.10 -11.90 2.35
N GLY A 180 -3.19 -10.65 1.89
CA GLY A 180 -4.41 -10.05 1.38
C GLY A 180 -4.16 -9.22 0.12
N GLU A 181 -5.26 -8.83 -0.55
CA GLU A 181 -5.26 -7.85 -1.63
C GLU A 181 -6.13 -6.64 -1.25
N ALA A 182 -5.75 -5.47 -1.73
CA ALA A 182 -6.53 -4.25 -1.57
C ALA A 182 -6.09 -3.16 -2.56
N ALA A 183 -6.94 -2.13 -2.68
CA ALA A 183 -6.57 -0.84 -3.22
C ALA A 183 -7.24 0.27 -2.40
N ALA A 184 -6.49 1.32 -2.07
CA ALA A 184 -7.01 2.52 -1.44
C ALA A 184 -6.31 3.76 -1.99
N PHE A 185 -7.10 4.78 -2.30
CA PHE A 185 -6.62 6.02 -2.91
C PHE A 185 -7.24 7.24 -2.28
N PHE A 186 -6.50 8.32 -2.33
CA PHE A 186 -6.86 9.63 -1.80
C PHE A 186 -6.59 10.72 -2.83
N VAL A 187 -7.35 11.79 -2.75
CA VAL A 187 -7.03 13.07 -3.39
C VAL A 187 -6.44 13.97 -2.31
N MET A 188 -5.17 14.29 -2.42
CA MET A 188 -4.44 15.11 -1.45
C MET A 188 -4.12 16.48 -2.04
N THR A 189 -4.40 17.55 -1.29
CA THR A 189 -4.09 18.95 -1.67
C THR A 189 -3.71 19.75 -0.44
N ARG A 190 -3.13 20.94 -0.65
CA ARG A 190 -2.91 21.95 0.40
C ARG A 190 -3.99 23.03 0.42
N ASP A 191 -4.94 22.97 -0.49
CA ASP A 191 -6.01 23.95 -0.60
C ASP A 191 -7.08 23.64 0.46
N ALA A 192 -7.19 24.53 1.45
CA ALA A 192 -8.16 24.40 2.54
C ALA A 192 -9.63 24.56 2.06
N ASP A 193 -9.83 25.19 0.90
CA ASP A 193 -11.16 25.37 0.30
C ASP A 193 -11.57 24.19 -0.60
N PHE A 194 -10.70 23.19 -0.76
CA PHE A 194 -11.03 21.96 -1.45
C PHE A 194 -11.68 20.98 -0.46
N ASP A 195 -12.64 20.17 -0.91
CA ASP A 195 -13.35 19.25 -0.04
C ASP A 195 -12.41 18.34 0.76
N GLY A 196 -12.59 18.28 2.06
CA GLY A 196 -11.87 17.34 2.92
C GLY A 196 -11.66 17.88 4.33
N GLU A 197 -12.09 17.09 5.32
CA GLU A 197 -11.93 17.41 6.75
C GLU A 197 -10.68 16.77 7.35
N MET A 198 -10.11 15.75 6.68
CA MET A 198 -8.96 14.99 7.20
C MET A 198 -7.63 15.62 6.76
N GLN A 199 -6.67 15.62 7.67
CA GLN A 199 -5.36 16.21 7.44
C GLN A 199 -4.24 15.22 7.74
N LEU A 200 -3.24 15.15 6.85
CA LEU A 200 -1.96 14.50 7.11
C LEU A 200 -1.03 15.49 7.83
N LEU A 201 -1.04 15.48 9.15
CA LEU A 201 -0.29 16.42 9.99
C LEU A 201 1.21 16.13 9.96
N GLY A 202 1.59 14.85 10.09
CA GLY A 202 2.98 14.44 10.15
C GLY A 202 3.24 13.11 9.50
N TYR A 203 4.51 12.83 9.23
CA TYR A 203 4.98 11.54 8.73
C TYR A 203 6.44 11.34 9.08
N GLY A 204 6.83 10.08 9.27
CA GLY A 204 8.20 9.65 9.50
C GLY A 204 8.57 8.46 8.65
N ALA A 205 9.84 8.30 8.37
CA ALA A 205 10.39 7.16 7.66
C ALA A 205 11.83 6.92 8.11
N SER A 206 12.17 5.68 8.32
CA SER A 206 13.48 5.21 8.76
C SER A 206 13.89 3.96 8.01
N SER A 207 15.06 3.44 8.30
CA SER A 207 15.54 2.15 7.85
C SER A 207 16.36 1.52 8.98
N ASP A 208 16.08 0.26 9.28
CA ASP A 208 16.82 -0.47 10.31
C ASP A 208 18.28 -0.72 9.94
N ALA A 209 18.57 -0.92 8.63
CA ALA A 209 19.88 -1.31 8.12
C ALA A 209 20.53 -2.46 8.94
N TYR A 210 19.67 -3.42 9.38
CA TYR A 210 20.03 -4.48 10.31
C TYR A 210 20.12 -5.84 9.63
N HIS A 211 19.04 -6.29 8.99
CA HIS A 211 18.98 -7.60 8.35
C HIS A 211 18.02 -7.56 7.14
N MET A 212 18.24 -8.44 6.17
CA MET A 212 17.48 -8.42 4.91
C MET A 212 16.01 -8.87 5.07
N SER A 213 15.71 -9.73 6.05
CA SER A 213 14.36 -10.32 6.24
C SER A 213 13.80 -10.20 7.66
N SER A 214 14.54 -9.62 8.60
CA SER A 214 14.12 -9.51 10.00
C SER A 214 14.22 -8.07 10.49
N PRO A 215 13.23 -7.57 11.25
CA PRO A 215 13.32 -6.26 11.84
C PRO A 215 14.40 -6.22 12.92
N ARG A 216 14.90 -5.04 13.21
CA ARG A 216 15.81 -4.79 14.31
C ARG A 216 15.09 -5.05 15.65
N PRO A 217 15.58 -5.98 16.50
CA PRO A 217 14.82 -6.47 17.66
C PRO A 217 14.52 -5.41 18.74
N ASP A 218 15.32 -4.35 18.80
CA ASP A 218 15.12 -3.25 19.76
C ASP A 218 14.03 -2.26 19.33
N GLY A 219 13.58 -2.31 18.06
CA GLY A 219 12.53 -1.43 17.56
C GLY A 219 12.98 0.00 17.26
N LEU A 220 14.29 0.28 17.29
CA LEU A 220 14.82 1.65 17.12
C LEU A 220 14.35 2.32 15.82
N GLY A 221 14.35 1.59 14.70
CA GLY A 221 13.89 2.14 13.42
C GLY A 221 12.41 2.54 13.46
N ALA A 222 11.54 1.69 14.02
CA ALA A 222 10.13 2.01 14.19
C ALA A 222 9.95 3.23 15.14
N ALA A 223 10.62 3.25 16.28
CA ALA A 223 10.58 4.38 17.22
C ALA A 223 11.03 5.69 16.56
N GLN A 224 12.09 5.66 15.76
CA GLN A 224 12.56 6.84 15.01
C GLN A 224 11.52 7.33 14.00
N SER A 225 10.79 6.43 13.31
CA SER A 225 9.74 6.84 12.38
C SER A 225 8.53 7.45 13.12
N PHE A 226 8.15 6.93 14.28
CA PHE A 226 7.12 7.52 15.12
C PHE A 226 7.52 8.92 15.61
N GLN A 227 8.72 9.07 16.16
CA GLN A 227 9.21 10.36 16.63
C GLN A 227 9.26 11.39 15.51
N ALA A 228 9.77 11.01 14.34
CA ALA A 228 9.82 11.91 13.18
C ALA A 228 8.42 12.34 12.70
N ALA A 229 7.41 11.48 12.83
CA ALA A 229 6.02 11.83 12.53
C ALA A 229 5.44 12.82 13.54
N LEU A 230 5.67 12.59 14.85
CA LEU A 230 5.27 13.49 15.93
C LEU A 230 5.93 14.87 15.80
N ASP A 231 7.25 14.91 15.62
CA ASP A 231 8.01 16.16 15.46
C ASP A 231 7.49 16.98 14.27
N LYS A 232 7.21 16.30 13.15
CA LYS A 232 6.69 16.97 11.95
C LYS A 232 5.27 17.48 12.12
N ALA A 233 4.45 16.80 12.90
CA ALA A 233 3.10 17.22 13.25
C ALA A 233 3.08 18.32 14.32
N GLY A 234 4.16 18.49 15.09
CA GLY A 234 4.19 19.34 16.28
C GLY A 234 3.34 18.77 17.42
N LEU A 235 3.18 17.44 17.45
CA LEU A 235 2.40 16.72 18.45
C LEU A 235 3.30 15.94 19.39
N LYS A 236 2.76 15.62 20.57
CA LYS A 236 3.37 14.73 21.54
C LYS A 236 2.71 13.35 21.49
N ALA A 237 3.34 12.34 22.06
CA ALA A 237 2.79 11.00 22.16
C ALA A 237 1.41 10.96 22.85
N GLU A 238 1.19 11.79 23.85
CA GLU A 238 -0.08 11.91 24.59
C GLU A 238 -1.25 12.46 23.77
N ASP A 239 -0.95 13.13 22.64
CA ASP A 239 -1.96 13.66 21.73
C ASP A 239 -2.51 12.58 20.78
N ILE A 240 -1.89 11.39 20.76
CA ILE A 240 -2.28 10.29 19.89
C ILE A 240 -3.32 9.41 20.58
N GLY A 241 -4.54 9.46 20.08
CA GLY A 241 -5.66 8.69 20.63
C GLY A 241 -5.65 7.21 20.20
N TRP A 242 -5.11 6.88 19.03
CA TRP A 242 -5.14 5.52 18.49
C TRP A 242 -4.01 5.28 17.49
N ILE A 243 -3.50 4.04 17.45
CA ILE A 243 -2.48 3.59 16.51
C ILE A 243 -2.97 2.34 15.81
N ASN A 244 -3.01 2.37 14.47
CA ASN A 244 -3.11 1.14 13.70
C ASN A 244 -1.71 0.57 13.49
N LEU A 245 -1.45 -0.56 14.12
CA LEU A 245 -0.15 -1.22 14.12
C LEU A 245 0.08 -2.01 12.83
N HIS A 246 1.35 -2.18 12.47
CA HIS A 246 1.70 -3.11 11.40
C HIS A 246 1.20 -4.52 11.72
N GLY A 247 1.43 -5.01 12.92
CA GLY A 247 0.73 -6.15 13.53
C GLY A 247 0.49 -7.32 12.60
N THR A 248 1.55 -7.97 12.13
CA THR A 248 1.46 -9.07 11.15
C THR A 248 1.05 -10.40 11.75
N GLY A 249 1.17 -10.57 13.08
CA GLY A 249 1.02 -11.85 13.74
C GLY A 249 2.28 -12.72 13.72
N THR A 250 3.41 -12.17 13.25
CA THR A 250 4.71 -12.86 13.32
C THR A 250 5.42 -12.56 14.63
N GLN A 251 6.25 -13.51 15.10
CA GLN A 251 6.95 -13.37 16.38
C GLN A 251 7.87 -12.15 16.40
N HIS A 252 8.68 -11.96 15.36
CA HIS A 252 9.68 -10.91 15.30
C HIS A 252 9.06 -9.51 15.14
N ASN A 253 8.12 -9.35 14.21
CA ASN A 253 7.50 -8.05 13.98
C ASN A 253 6.75 -7.56 15.21
N ASP A 254 5.85 -8.39 15.75
CA ASP A 254 4.98 -7.95 16.85
C ASP A 254 5.78 -7.67 18.13
N SER A 255 6.85 -8.44 18.37
CA SER A 255 7.74 -8.18 19.51
C SER A 255 8.54 -6.89 19.36
N MET A 256 9.05 -6.61 18.15
CA MET A 256 9.76 -5.37 17.84
C MET A 256 8.82 -4.17 17.94
N GLU A 257 7.66 -4.26 17.31
CA GLU A 257 6.68 -3.17 17.27
C GLU A 257 6.14 -2.82 18.65
N SER A 258 5.86 -3.83 19.48
CA SER A 258 5.46 -3.63 20.88
C SER A 258 6.48 -2.83 21.68
N ARG A 259 7.78 -3.08 21.46
CA ARG A 259 8.85 -2.31 22.13
C ARG A 259 8.89 -0.87 21.66
N ALA A 260 8.83 -0.65 20.35
CA ALA A 260 8.85 0.69 19.77
C ALA A 260 7.64 1.53 20.24
N VAL A 261 6.45 0.93 20.30
CA VAL A 261 5.25 1.60 20.79
C VAL A 261 5.38 1.94 22.28
N ALA A 262 5.83 0.98 23.10
CA ALA A 262 6.02 1.21 24.53
C ALA A 262 7.06 2.29 24.81
N GLU A 263 8.14 2.37 24.02
CA GLU A 263 9.18 3.37 24.14
C GLU A 263 8.66 4.79 23.84
N VAL A 264 7.87 4.95 22.77
CA VAL A 264 7.44 6.27 22.30
C VAL A 264 6.13 6.72 22.94
N PHE A 265 5.14 5.82 23.07
CA PHE A 265 3.76 6.14 23.48
C PHE A 265 3.41 5.63 24.90
N GLY A 266 4.27 4.82 25.51
CA GLY A 266 3.97 4.21 26.80
C GLY A 266 2.90 3.12 26.70
N SER A 267 2.01 3.05 27.71
CA SER A 267 1.00 1.99 27.82
C SER A 267 -0.45 2.47 27.71
N HIS A 268 -0.68 3.74 27.37
CA HIS A 268 -2.01 4.36 27.42
C HIS A 268 -2.67 4.51 26.05
N THR A 269 -1.90 4.54 24.97
CA THR A 269 -2.43 4.72 23.61
C THR A 269 -3.11 3.43 23.14
N LEU A 270 -4.34 3.56 22.64
CA LEU A 270 -5.09 2.43 22.07
C LEU A 270 -4.42 1.95 20.81
N CYS A 271 -4.26 0.64 20.68
CA CYS A 271 -3.60 0.00 19.55
C CYS A 271 -4.46 -1.11 18.97
N THR A 272 -4.51 -1.20 17.65
CA THR A 272 -5.17 -2.29 16.92
C THR A 272 -4.34 -2.73 15.72
N SER A 273 -4.65 -3.89 15.17
CA SER A 273 -4.22 -4.30 13.81
C SER A 273 -5.44 -4.74 13.04
N THR A 274 -5.60 -4.26 11.82
CA THR A 274 -6.70 -4.62 10.92
C THR A 274 -6.42 -5.90 10.12
N LYS A 275 -5.21 -6.43 10.17
CA LYS A 275 -4.77 -7.58 9.38
C LYS A 275 -5.52 -8.90 9.64
N PRO A 276 -6.10 -9.16 10.83
CA PRO A 276 -7.02 -10.30 10.98
C PRO A 276 -8.22 -10.29 10.03
N SER A 277 -8.69 -9.10 9.66
CA SER A 277 -9.86 -8.91 8.78
C SER A 277 -9.49 -8.78 7.30
N THR A 278 -8.36 -8.15 6.98
CA THR A 278 -7.96 -7.84 5.60
C THR A 278 -6.91 -8.78 5.05
N GLY A 279 -6.17 -9.49 5.90
CA GLY A 279 -4.86 -9.99 5.57
C GLY A 279 -3.84 -8.86 5.46
N HIS A 280 -2.58 -9.21 5.26
CA HIS A 280 -1.53 -8.24 4.94
C HIS A 280 -1.58 -7.92 3.44
N THR A 281 -2.02 -6.74 3.11
CA THR A 281 -2.25 -6.28 1.73
C THR A 281 -0.99 -5.70 1.08
N LEU A 282 0.17 -6.06 1.59
CA LEU A 282 1.51 -5.77 1.05
C LEU A 282 1.71 -4.27 0.76
N GLY A 283 1.98 -3.90 -0.48
CA GLY A 283 2.20 -2.51 -0.87
C GLY A 283 0.96 -1.61 -0.71
N ALA A 284 -0.24 -2.17 -0.64
CA ALA A 284 -1.46 -1.44 -0.33
C ALA A 284 -1.66 -1.20 1.17
N ALA A 285 -0.93 -1.91 2.06
CA ALA A 285 -1.22 -1.95 3.49
C ALA A 285 -1.30 -0.56 4.13
N GLY A 286 -0.29 0.28 3.94
CA GLY A 286 -0.29 1.61 4.55
C GLY A 286 -1.38 2.54 4.00
N ALA A 287 -1.84 2.33 2.77
CA ALA A 287 -2.93 3.11 2.19
C ALA A 287 -4.30 2.67 2.72
N ILE A 288 -4.58 1.35 2.77
CA ILE A 288 -5.85 0.86 3.30
C ILE A 288 -5.98 1.13 4.81
N GLU A 289 -4.89 1.04 5.55
CA GLU A 289 -4.85 1.34 6.99
C GLU A 289 -5.08 2.85 7.25
N ALA A 290 -4.54 3.73 6.39
CA ALA A 290 -4.87 5.16 6.42
C ALA A 290 -6.34 5.42 6.07
N ALA A 291 -6.94 4.67 5.15
CA ALA A 291 -8.36 4.78 4.83
C ALA A 291 -9.24 4.36 6.01
N PHE A 292 -8.88 3.31 6.75
CA PHE A 292 -9.58 2.95 7.99
C PHE A 292 -9.48 4.03 9.05
N ALA A 293 -8.30 4.64 9.22
CA ALA A 293 -8.14 5.76 10.15
C ALA A 293 -8.99 6.98 9.75
N TRP A 294 -9.21 7.20 8.45
CA TRP A 294 -10.11 8.23 7.96
C TRP A 294 -11.59 7.96 8.31
N LEU A 295 -12.00 6.69 8.23
CA LEU A 295 -13.41 6.29 8.42
C LEU A 295 -13.81 6.17 9.88
N MET A 296 -12.89 6.24 10.83
CA MET A 296 -13.12 6.19 12.27
C MET A 296 -13.43 7.57 12.85
#